data_8fe52ad4f145774375ea4bd8a78d960d
#
_entry.id   8fe52ad4f145774375ea4bd8a78d960d
#
_cell.length_a   1.000
_cell.length_b   1.000
_cell.length_c   1.000
_cell.angle_alpha   90.00
_cell.angle_beta   90.00
_cell.angle_gamma   90.00
#
_symmetry.space_group_name_H-M   'P 1'
#
loop_
_entity.id
_entity.type
_entity.pdbx_description
1 polymer ?
#
loop_
_entity_poly.entity_id
_entity_poly.type
_entity_poly.pdbx_seq_one_letter_code
_entity_poly.pdbx_strand_id
1 'polypeptide(L)'
;NDQSLTMIRLFMQQKLELMTTKTASVIEALAEQSKIHKSQKMPGYTHMQKAMPTTVGAWLGSYLDALEDSLILQEATKHILDQNPLGSGAGFGFDGQKLQPNKEFTAKKLNFSEVQQNPMYAGLSRGYFEIILLQNLEPLVLLASSFASDLLLYTTVEFNFFSLPVSFTTGSSIMPQKHNYDVLEIMRGKESIYWGYVEQIHGIIEKKTSGYQRDLQLAKKPLIEAIQLVEDVLNIWEKVVENLEVNKKSLDKAMTPELHATEKVNNSVAAGGSFRDEYMKVKKEYLK
;
A
#
# COMPACT_ATOMS: atom_id res chain seq x y z
N ASN A 1 -15.70 19.26 23.05
CA ASN A 1 -14.43 19.07 22.35
C ASN A 1 -14.03 17.60 22.35
N ASP A 2 -13.96 16.94 23.51
CA ASP A 2 -13.61 15.52 23.68
C ASP A 2 -14.60 14.57 22.99
N GLN A 3 -15.91 14.86 22.95
CA GLN A 3 -16.89 14.08 22.18
C GLN A 3 -16.53 14.03 20.69
N SER A 4 -16.18 15.17 20.08
CA SER A 4 -15.80 15.22 18.67
C SER A 4 -14.50 14.44 18.41
N LEU A 5 -13.54 14.49 19.33
CA LEU A 5 -12.31 13.72 19.29
C LEU A 5 -12.58 12.21 19.39
N THR A 6 -13.47 11.84 20.34
CA THR A 6 -13.89 10.44 20.50
C THR A 6 -14.54 9.87 19.25
N MET A 7 -15.43 10.64 18.61
CA MET A 7 -16.09 10.22 17.36
C MET A 7 -15.10 9.99 16.23
N ILE A 8 -14.11 10.88 16.06
CA ILE A 8 -13.06 10.71 15.07
C ILE A 8 -12.20 9.48 15.40
N ARG A 9 -11.91 9.23 16.68
CA ARG A 9 -11.14 8.08 17.10
C ARG A 9 -11.85 6.76 16.78
N LEU A 10 -13.15 6.65 17.09
CA LEU A 10 -13.98 5.49 16.75
C LEU A 10 -14.08 5.30 15.23
N PHE A 11 -14.25 6.39 14.48
CA PHE A 11 -14.24 6.34 13.02
C PHE A 11 -12.92 5.79 12.48
N MET A 12 -11.77 6.27 12.98
CA MET A 12 -10.45 5.80 12.56
C MET A 12 -10.25 4.31 12.88
N GLN A 13 -10.65 3.85 14.07
CA GLN A 13 -10.59 2.43 14.45
C GLN A 13 -11.40 1.56 13.49
N GLN A 14 -12.66 1.92 13.26
CA GLN A 14 -13.55 1.18 12.35
C GLN A 14 -12.99 1.13 10.93
N LYS A 15 -12.47 2.25 10.45
CA LYS A 15 -11.90 2.32 9.10
C LYS A 15 -10.57 1.55 8.99
N LEU A 16 -9.73 1.58 10.03
CA LEU A 16 -8.50 0.79 10.05
C LEU A 16 -8.81 -0.72 10.01
N GLU A 17 -9.80 -1.20 10.76
CA GLU A 17 -10.24 -2.60 10.72
C GLU A 17 -10.73 -2.99 9.31
N LEU A 18 -11.49 -2.11 8.66
CA LEU A 18 -11.90 -2.32 7.26
C LEU A 18 -10.70 -2.38 6.32
N MET A 19 -9.71 -1.47 6.47
CA MET A 19 -8.49 -1.48 5.64
C MET A 19 -7.69 -2.76 5.86
N THR A 20 -7.56 -3.22 7.11
CA THR A 20 -6.89 -4.49 7.44
C THR A 20 -7.56 -5.67 6.74
N THR A 21 -8.90 -5.75 6.77
CA THR A 21 -9.66 -6.79 6.07
C THR A 21 -9.43 -6.72 4.55
N LYS A 22 -9.49 -5.54 3.95
CA LYS A 22 -9.26 -5.37 2.50
C LYS A 22 -7.83 -5.67 2.09
N THR A 23 -6.84 -5.30 2.92
CA THR A 23 -5.44 -5.67 2.69
C THR A 23 -5.28 -7.19 2.68
N ALA A 24 -5.92 -7.89 3.62
CA ALA A 24 -5.92 -9.35 3.64
C ALA A 24 -6.54 -9.96 2.37
N SER A 25 -7.64 -9.41 1.86
CA SER A 25 -8.24 -9.87 0.60
C SER A 25 -7.29 -9.72 -0.59
N VAL A 26 -6.55 -8.61 -0.69
CA VAL A 26 -5.54 -8.43 -1.75
C VAL A 26 -4.41 -9.46 -1.59
N ILE A 27 -3.95 -9.71 -0.36
CA ILE A 27 -2.93 -10.74 -0.05
C ILE A 27 -3.41 -12.12 -0.50
N GLU A 28 -4.66 -12.50 -0.19
CA GLU A 28 -5.25 -13.78 -0.60
C GLU A 28 -5.29 -13.92 -2.13
N ALA A 29 -5.73 -12.89 -2.85
CA ALA A 29 -5.75 -12.86 -4.31
C ALA A 29 -4.33 -13.01 -4.91
N LEU A 30 -3.34 -12.27 -4.37
CA LEU A 30 -1.93 -12.39 -4.78
C LEU A 30 -1.36 -13.78 -4.49
N ALA A 31 -1.66 -14.35 -3.33
CA ALA A 31 -1.21 -15.69 -2.95
C ALA A 31 -1.75 -16.78 -3.90
N GLU A 32 -3.03 -16.69 -4.26
CA GLU A 32 -3.65 -17.62 -5.20
C GLU A 32 -2.99 -17.52 -6.58
N GLN A 33 -2.87 -16.32 -7.14
CA GLN A 33 -2.23 -16.09 -8.45
C GLN A 33 -0.75 -16.47 -8.44
N SER A 34 -0.02 -16.13 -7.37
CA SER A 34 1.38 -16.52 -7.18
C SER A 34 1.54 -18.04 -7.20
N LYS A 35 0.65 -18.77 -6.53
CA LYS A 35 0.64 -20.24 -6.51
C LYS A 35 0.33 -20.83 -7.89
N ILE A 36 -0.68 -20.31 -8.60
CA ILE A 36 -1.04 -20.78 -9.95
C ILE A 36 0.11 -20.60 -10.94
N HIS A 37 0.84 -19.49 -10.83
CA HIS A 37 1.90 -19.10 -11.75
C HIS A 37 3.32 -19.31 -11.19
N LYS A 38 3.48 -20.14 -10.15
CA LYS A 38 4.76 -20.37 -9.45
C LYS A 38 5.90 -20.77 -10.36
N SER A 39 5.63 -21.58 -11.37
CA SER A 39 6.63 -22.09 -12.31
C SER A 39 6.66 -21.35 -13.66
N GLN A 40 5.74 -20.42 -13.90
CA GLN A 40 5.72 -19.67 -15.15
C GLN A 40 6.92 -18.72 -15.20
N LYS A 41 7.89 -19.02 -16.05
CA LYS A 41 9.09 -18.19 -16.23
C LYS A 41 8.75 -16.81 -16.77
N MET A 42 9.47 -15.83 -16.29
CA MET A 42 9.37 -14.42 -16.65
C MET A 42 10.77 -13.80 -16.66
N PRO A 43 11.11 -12.95 -17.66
CA PRO A 43 12.36 -12.20 -17.60
C PRO A 43 12.28 -11.13 -16.50
N GLY A 44 13.25 -11.13 -15.57
CA GLY A 44 13.44 -10.04 -14.63
C GLY A 44 14.14 -8.86 -15.29
N TYR A 45 13.82 -7.65 -14.83
CA TYR A 45 14.39 -6.40 -15.34
C TYR A 45 15.09 -5.63 -14.22
N THR A 46 16.25 -5.06 -14.55
CA THR A 46 16.93 -4.04 -13.76
C THR A 46 17.32 -2.90 -14.70
N HIS A 47 17.21 -1.65 -14.25
CA HIS A 47 17.50 -0.47 -15.09
C HIS A 47 16.74 -0.49 -16.43
N MET A 48 15.52 -1.05 -16.45
CA MET A 48 14.68 -1.24 -17.65
C MET A 48 15.33 -2.14 -18.73
N GLN A 49 16.36 -2.93 -18.37
CA GLN A 49 17.00 -3.91 -19.23
C GLN A 49 16.75 -5.33 -18.69
N LYS A 50 16.65 -6.30 -19.60
CA LYS A 50 16.57 -7.72 -19.24
C LYS A 50 17.79 -8.12 -18.40
N ALA A 51 17.55 -8.77 -17.28
CA ALA A 51 18.60 -9.12 -16.33
C ALA A 51 18.73 -10.64 -16.16
N MET A 52 17.85 -11.25 -15.41
CA MET A 52 17.91 -12.69 -15.06
C MET A 52 16.51 -13.30 -15.13
N PRO A 53 16.42 -14.64 -15.22
CA PRO A 53 15.13 -15.33 -15.11
C PRO A 53 14.51 -15.14 -13.72
N THR A 54 13.22 -14.93 -13.70
CA THR A 54 12.36 -15.02 -12.52
C THR A 54 11.09 -15.77 -12.88
N THR A 55 10.06 -15.71 -12.04
CA THR A 55 8.74 -16.27 -12.33
C THR A 55 7.64 -15.26 -12.06
N VAL A 56 6.51 -15.41 -12.71
CA VAL A 56 5.30 -14.62 -12.45
C VAL A 56 4.89 -14.77 -10.97
N GLY A 57 4.98 -16.00 -10.43
CA GLY A 57 4.69 -16.24 -9.01
C GLY A 57 5.63 -15.47 -8.07
N ALA A 58 6.94 -15.39 -8.38
CA ALA A 58 7.87 -14.62 -7.57
C ALA A 58 7.61 -13.09 -7.66
N TRP A 59 7.25 -12.58 -8.84
CA TRP A 59 6.86 -11.18 -9.02
C TRP A 59 5.60 -10.83 -8.20
N LEU A 60 4.55 -11.63 -8.27
CA LEU A 60 3.33 -11.43 -7.45
C LEU A 60 3.63 -11.60 -5.96
N GLY A 61 4.45 -12.58 -5.59
CA GLY A 61 4.88 -12.83 -4.22
C GLY A 61 5.59 -11.63 -3.58
N SER A 62 6.36 -10.85 -4.36
CA SER A 62 7.05 -9.67 -3.81
C SER A 62 6.09 -8.58 -3.32
N TYR A 63 4.94 -8.42 -3.96
CA TYR A 63 3.88 -7.51 -3.49
C TYR A 63 3.12 -8.09 -2.30
N LEU A 64 2.91 -9.41 -2.30
CA LEU A 64 2.31 -10.11 -1.17
C LEU A 64 3.14 -9.90 0.11
N ASP A 65 4.44 -10.21 0.07
CA ASP A 65 5.35 -10.06 1.22
C ASP A 65 5.33 -8.63 1.77
N ALA A 66 5.37 -7.64 0.89
CA ALA A 66 5.30 -6.22 1.28
C ALA A 66 3.95 -5.82 1.92
N LEU A 67 2.84 -6.41 1.49
CA LEU A 67 1.52 -6.19 2.10
C LEU A 67 1.41 -6.88 3.47
N GLU A 68 2.02 -8.05 3.65
CA GLU A 68 2.11 -8.70 4.97
C GLU A 68 2.84 -7.82 5.98
N ASP A 69 3.96 -7.18 5.59
CA ASP A 69 4.64 -6.19 6.42
C ASP A 69 3.75 -4.99 6.76
N SER A 70 2.90 -4.57 5.83
CA SER A 70 1.94 -3.48 6.06
C SER A 70 0.86 -3.83 7.10
N LEU A 71 0.48 -5.10 7.23
CA LEU A 71 -0.43 -5.54 8.30
C LEU A 71 0.17 -5.37 9.70
N ILE A 72 1.49 -5.53 9.85
CA ILE A 72 2.19 -5.29 11.12
C ILE A 72 2.08 -3.82 11.52
N LEU A 73 2.24 -2.90 10.57
CA LEU A 73 2.07 -1.46 10.81
C LEU A 73 0.63 -1.12 11.19
N GLN A 74 -0.35 -1.75 10.55
CA GLN A 74 -1.77 -1.54 10.85
C GLN A 74 -2.12 -2.01 12.27
N GLU A 75 -1.60 -3.15 12.73
CA GLU A 75 -1.82 -3.64 14.08
C GLU A 75 -1.20 -2.71 15.14
N ALA A 76 0.02 -2.21 14.90
CA ALA A 76 0.65 -1.20 15.77
C ALA A 76 -0.19 0.09 15.84
N THR A 77 -0.73 0.54 14.70
CA THR A 77 -1.61 1.71 14.65
C THR A 77 -2.91 1.49 15.40
N LYS A 78 -3.51 0.30 15.29
CA LYS A 78 -4.71 -0.08 16.04
C LYS A 78 -4.51 0.08 17.54
N HIS A 79 -3.37 -0.39 18.05
CA HIS A 79 -3.02 -0.25 19.47
C HIS A 79 -2.91 1.23 19.88
N ILE A 80 -2.30 2.09 19.04
CA ILE A 80 -2.20 3.53 19.32
C ILE A 80 -3.58 4.19 19.35
N LEU A 81 -4.46 3.83 18.42
CA LEU A 81 -5.80 4.40 18.35
C LEU A 81 -6.74 3.94 19.45
N ASP A 82 -6.43 2.84 20.14
CA ASP A 82 -7.31 2.19 21.12
C ASP A 82 -7.25 2.83 22.51
N GLN A 83 -7.35 4.16 22.55
CA GLN A 83 -7.29 4.97 23.76
C GLN A 83 -8.47 5.94 23.82
N ASN A 84 -9.31 5.82 24.85
CA ASN A 84 -10.47 6.68 25.05
C ASN A 84 -10.08 8.11 25.46
N PRO A 85 -10.38 9.16 24.68
CA PRO A 85 -10.13 10.54 25.05
C PRO A 85 -11.29 11.19 25.79
N LEU A 86 -12.46 10.52 25.89
CA LEU A 86 -13.67 11.09 26.47
C LEU A 86 -13.50 11.30 27.98
N GLY A 87 -13.81 12.49 28.44
CA GLY A 87 -13.61 12.94 29.83
C GLY A 87 -12.39 13.86 29.98
N SER A 88 -11.73 14.21 28.86
CA SER A 88 -10.71 15.28 28.86
C SER A 88 -11.32 16.69 28.91
N GLY A 89 -12.64 16.82 28.72
CA GLY A 89 -13.37 18.06 28.78
C GLY A 89 -12.94 19.06 27.69
N ALA A 90 -12.60 20.27 28.13
CA ALA A 90 -12.08 21.29 27.22
C ALA A 90 -10.54 21.20 26.98
N GLY A 91 -9.92 20.08 27.42
CA GLY A 91 -8.48 19.84 27.28
C GLY A 91 -7.69 19.88 28.57
N PHE A 92 -8.33 20.17 29.71
CA PHE A 92 -7.70 20.26 31.03
C PHE A 92 -8.30 19.31 32.08
N GLY A 93 -9.25 18.48 31.67
CA GLY A 93 -9.94 17.55 32.55
C GLY A 93 -10.96 18.22 33.45
N PHE A 94 -11.23 17.55 34.56
CA PHE A 94 -12.23 17.94 35.56
C PHE A 94 -11.63 17.98 36.98
N ASP A 95 -10.33 18.09 37.09
CA ASP A 95 -9.65 18.10 38.41
C ASP A 95 -10.16 19.23 39.30
N GLY A 96 -10.41 18.93 40.56
CA GLY A 96 -10.96 19.87 41.54
C GLY A 96 -12.46 20.14 41.41
N GLN A 97 -13.16 19.55 40.43
CA GLN A 97 -14.60 19.68 40.29
C GLN A 97 -15.36 18.63 41.10
N LYS A 98 -16.55 19.00 41.58
CA LYS A 98 -17.41 18.07 42.35
C LYS A 98 -17.96 16.91 41.51
N LEU A 99 -18.09 17.12 40.20
CA LEU A 99 -18.55 16.13 39.24
C LEU A 99 -17.40 15.76 38.30
N GLN A 100 -17.00 14.50 38.35
CA GLN A 100 -15.99 13.97 37.45
C GLN A 100 -16.57 12.85 36.58
N PRO A 101 -16.29 12.82 35.26
CA PRO A 101 -16.73 11.73 34.41
C PRO A 101 -15.96 10.45 34.73
N ASN A 102 -16.63 9.32 34.74
CA ASN A 102 -15.99 8.01 34.86
C ASN A 102 -15.45 7.60 33.49
N LYS A 103 -14.15 7.84 33.28
CA LYS A 103 -13.46 7.59 31.99
C LYS A 103 -13.36 6.09 31.69
N GLU A 104 -13.18 5.27 32.70
CA GLU A 104 -13.11 3.80 32.59
C GLU A 104 -14.46 3.23 32.14
N PHE A 105 -15.54 3.76 32.72
CA PHE A 105 -16.90 3.36 32.30
C PHE A 105 -17.17 3.71 30.84
N THR A 106 -16.81 4.92 30.40
CA THR A 106 -17.00 5.33 29.00
C THR A 106 -16.08 4.56 28.04
N ALA A 107 -14.83 4.28 28.43
CA ALA A 107 -13.93 3.43 27.65
C ALA A 107 -14.55 2.05 27.42
N LYS A 108 -15.00 1.39 28.49
CA LYS A 108 -15.66 0.08 28.39
C LYS A 108 -16.91 0.10 27.51
N LYS A 109 -17.74 1.16 27.61
CA LYS A 109 -18.97 1.29 26.83
C LYS A 109 -18.71 1.57 25.34
N LEU A 110 -17.57 2.17 25.01
CA LEU A 110 -17.16 2.50 23.65
C LEU A 110 -16.14 1.50 23.06
N ASN A 111 -15.87 0.42 23.81
CA ASN A 111 -14.92 -0.65 23.44
C ASN A 111 -13.48 -0.15 23.22
N PHE A 112 -13.03 0.83 24.00
CA PHE A 112 -11.62 1.18 24.11
C PHE A 112 -10.94 0.32 25.17
N SER A 113 -9.74 -0.17 24.89
CA SER A 113 -8.93 -0.94 25.84
C SER A 113 -8.27 -0.05 26.89
N GLU A 114 -7.96 1.19 26.55
CA GLU A 114 -7.24 2.13 27.41
C GLU A 114 -7.95 3.49 27.53
N VAL A 115 -7.49 4.29 28.49
CA VAL A 115 -7.95 5.66 28.72
C VAL A 115 -6.79 6.62 28.59
N GLN A 116 -6.95 7.68 27.82
CA GLN A 116 -6.00 8.81 27.83
C GLN A 116 -6.14 9.58 29.14
N GLN A 117 -5.31 9.22 30.15
CA GLN A 117 -5.40 9.80 31.49
C GLN A 117 -5.05 11.29 31.51
N ASN A 118 -4.05 11.71 30.72
CA ASN A 118 -3.66 13.11 30.62
C ASN A 118 -4.58 13.86 29.64
N PRO A 119 -5.43 14.79 30.12
CA PRO A 119 -6.37 15.52 29.27
C PRO A 119 -5.68 16.43 28.23
N MET A 120 -4.48 16.93 28.54
CA MET A 120 -3.71 17.74 27.58
C MET A 120 -3.14 16.85 26.46
N TYR A 121 -2.73 15.61 26.77
CA TYR A 121 -2.34 14.64 25.75
C TYR A 121 -3.52 14.26 24.85
N ALA A 122 -4.72 14.10 25.40
CA ALA A 122 -5.92 13.87 24.59
C ALA A 122 -6.14 15.01 23.59
N GLY A 123 -5.93 16.26 24.01
CA GLY A 123 -5.97 17.42 23.12
C GLY A 123 -4.85 17.40 22.05
N LEU A 124 -3.61 17.07 22.47
CA LEU A 124 -2.45 17.00 21.58
C LEU A 124 -2.55 15.87 20.55
N SER A 125 -3.20 14.77 20.91
CA SER A 125 -3.39 13.62 20.02
C SER A 125 -4.27 13.92 18.80
N ARG A 126 -4.99 15.04 18.81
CA ARG A 126 -5.80 15.46 17.69
C ARG A 126 -4.95 16.00 16.53
N GLY A 127 -5.18 15.47 15.35
CA GLY A 127 -4.33 15.67 14.16
C GLY A 127 -3.10 14.76 14.17
N TYR A 128 -2.48 14.56 15.32
CA TYR A 128 -1.33 13.66 15.47
C TYR A 128 -1.68 12.19 15.20
N PHE A 129 -2.80 11.71 15.76
CA PHE A 129 -3.24 10.33 15.51
C PHE A 129 -3.77 10.14 14.09
N GLU A 130 -4.37 11.15 13.52
CA GLU A 130 -4.77 11.16 12.12
C GLU A 130 -3.56 10.98 11.19
N ILE A 131 -2.45 11.68 11.46
CA ILE A 131 -1.19 11.50 10.72
C ILE A 131 -0.62 10.11 10.91
N ILE A 132 -0.57 9.58 12.13
CA ILE A 132 -0.09 8.22 12.38
C ILE A 132 -0.88 7.21 11.55
N LEU A 133 -2.21 7.30 11.53
CA LEU A 133 -3.04 6.44 10.71
C LEU A 133 -2.68 6.54 9.23
N LEU A 134 -2.63 7.76 8.68
CA LEU A 134 -2.38 7.94 7.27
C LEU A 134 -0.97 7.51 6.87
N GLN A 135 0.07 7.81 7.65
CA GLN A 135 1.43 7.34 7.38
C GLN A 135 1.54 5.81 7.36
N ASN A 136 0.75 5.12 8.17
CA ASN A 136 0.73 3.65 8.17
C ASN A 136 -0.14 3.04 7.06
N LEU A 137 -1.05 3.79 6.47
CA LEU A 137 -1.80 3.37 5.27
C LEU A 137 -1.08 3.72 3.95
N GLU A 138 -0.10 4.61 3.98
CA GLU A 138 0.66 5.06 2.81
C GLU A 138 1.31 3.90 2.03
N PRO A 139 1.97 2.90 2.67
CA PRO A 139 2.56 1.78 1.94
C PRO A 139 1.59 1.06 1.02
N LEU A 140 0.29 1.01 1.36
CA LEU A 140 -0.73 0.37 0.54
C LEU A 140 -0.91 1.08 -0.81
N VAL A 141 -0.98 2.41 -0.79
CA VAL A 141 -1.13 3.21 -2.02
C VAL A 141 0.14 3.23 -2.85
N LEU A 142 1.31 3.27 -2.19
CA LEU A 142 2.61 3.23 -2.84
C LEU A 142 2.83 1.89 -3.57
N LEU A 143 2.56 0.77 -2.90
CA LEU A 143 2.66 -0.57 -3.48
C LEU A 143 1.67 -0.75 -4.64
N ALA A 144 0.42 -0.27 -4.46
CA ALA A 144 -0.58 -0.30 -5.52
C ALA A 144 -0.15 0.51 -6.75
N SER A 145 0.47 1.69 -6.54
CA SER A 145 1.02 2.52 -7.61
C SER A 145 2.15 1.82 -8.37
N SER A 146 3.05 1.14 -7.63
CA SER A 146 4.15 0.35 -8.22
C SER A 146 3.62 -0.84 -9.01
N PHE A 147 2.66 -1.58 -8.46
CA PHE A 147 2.00 -2.71 -9.14
C PHE A 147 1.30 -2.28 -10.43
N ALA A 148 0.56 -1.18 -10.37
CA ALA A 148 -0.09 -0.61 -11.55
C ALA A 148 0.91 -0.18 -12.62
N SER A 149 2.06 0.37 -12.22
CA SER A 149 3.13 0.78 -13.13
C SER A 149 3.77 -0.41 -13.84
N ASP A 150 4.02 -1.51 -13.11
CA ASP A 150 4.49 -2.77 -13.70
C ASP A 150 3.48 -3.31 -14.71
N LEU A 151 2.20 -3.36 -14.35
CA LEU A 151 1.16 -3.87 -15.24
C LEU A 151 0.98 -2.98 -16.48
N LEU A 152 1.02 -1.66 -16.34
CA LEU A 152 0.95 -0.75 -17.50
C LEU A 152 2.08 -1.03 -18.51
N LEU A 153 3.29 -1.33 -18.00
CA LEU A 153 4.40 -1.71 -18.86
C LEU A 153 4.19 -3.10 -19.47
N TYR A 154 3.85 -4.09 -18.67
CA TYR A 154 3.75 -5.48 -19.08
C TYR A 154 2.51 -5.80 -19.94
N THR A 155 1.51 -4.93 -19.95
CA THR A 155 0.31 -5.04 -20.82
C THR A 155 0.45 -4.30 -22.13
N THR A 156 1.56 -3.55 -22.39
CA THR A 156 1.81 -2.94 -23.71
C THR A 156 1.89 -3.99 -24.79
N VAL A 157 1.66 -3.61 -26.04
CA VAL A 157 1.73 -4.50 -27.20
C VAL A 157 3.12 -5.13 -27.36
N GLU A 158 4.17 -4.39 -26.98
CA GLU A 158 5.56 -4.80 -27.06
C GLU A 158 5.90 -5.90 -26.06
N PHE A 159 5.42 -5.79 -24.83
CA PHE A 159 5.61 -6.82 -23.79
C PHE A 159 4.56 -7.91 -23.91
N ASN A 160 3.30 -7.54 -23.83
CA ASN A 160 2.15 -8.45 -23.91
C ASN A 160 2.29 -9.68 -22.99
N PHE A 161 2.82 -9.45 -21.77
CA PHE A 161 2.99 -10.51 -20.77
C PHE A 161 1.69 -10.81 -20.03
N PHE A 162 0.90 -9.75 -19.82
CA PHE A 162 -0.38 -9.83 -19.12
C PHE A 162 -1.48 -9.14 -19.92
N SER A 163 -2.71 -9.51 -19.59
CA SER A 163 -3.93 -8.82 -20.03
C SER A 163 -4.96 -8.80 -18.90
N LEU A 164 -5.95 -7.93 -19.04
CA LEU A 164 -7.14 -7.90 -18.21
C LEU A 164 -8.36 -7.98 -19.13
N PRO A 165 -9.52 -8.46 -18.66
CA PRO A 165 -10.76 -8.46 -19.42
C PRO A 165 -11.15 -7.07 -19.94
N VAL A 166 -11.87 -7.01 -21.06
CA VAL A 166 -12.31 -5.75 -21.70
C VAL A 166 -13.08 -4.84 -20.73
N SER A 167 -13.75 -5.41 -19.71
CA SER A 167 -14.44 -4.66 -18.66
C SER A 167 -13.52 -3.75 -17.83
N PHE A 168 -12.20 -3.98 -17.86
CA PHE A 168 -11.18 -3.13 -17.22
C PHE A 168 -10.59 -2.08 -18.16
N THR A 169 -11.12 -1.95 -19.36
CA THR A 169 -10.59 -1.03 -20.38
C THR A 169 -11.61 0.02 -20.77
N THR A 170 -11.10 1.16 -21.21
CA THR A 170 -11.89 2.14 -21.96
C THR A 170 -11.48 2.17 -23.42
N GLY A 171 -12.44 2.46 -24.29
CA GLY A 171 -12.21 2.62 -25.73
C GLY A 171 -11.63 3.99 -26.08
N SER A 172 -11.25 4.15 -27.33
CA SER A 172 -10.92 5.44 -27.91
C SER A 172 -12.07 5.92 -28.81
N SER A 173 -12.41 7.21 -28.74
CA SER A 173 -13.43 7.83 -29.61
C SER A 173 -13.01 7.91 -31.09
N ILE A 174 -11.70 7.74 -31.40
CA ILE A 174 -11.15 7.90 -32.74
C ILE A 174 -10.51 6.58 -33.23
N MET A 175 -9.96 5.78 -32.33
CA MET A 175 -9.22 4.55 -32.65
C MET A 175 -10.02 3.33 -32.17
N PRO A 176 -10.85 2.69 -33.00
CA PRO A 176 -11.79 1.65 -32.57
C PRO A 176 -11.09 0.36 -32.07
N GLN A 177 -9.84 0.15 -32.45
CA GLN A 177 -9.02 -1.00 -32.01
C GLN A 177 -8.29 -0.76 -30.68
N LYS A 178 -8.32 0.48 -30.13
CA LYS A 178 -7.53 0.83 -28.94
C LYS A 178 -8.32 0.53 -27.66
N HIS A 179 -7.74 -0.27 -26.80
CA HIS A 179 -8.19 -0.56 -25.44
C HIS A 179 -7.16 -0.02 -24.45
N ASN A 180 -7.60 0.86 -23.54
CA ASN A 180 -6.73 1.48 -22.56
C ASN A 180 -7.02 0.90 -21.19
N TYR A 181 -6.01 0.53 -20.44
CA TYR A 181 -6.12 0.13 -19.04
C TYR A 181 -6.05 1.37 -18.13
N ASP A 182 -6.92 2.34 -18.36
CA ASP A 182 -7.00 3.59 -17.58
C ASP A 182 -7.30 3.37 -16.10
N VAL A 183 -7.93 2.27 -15.73
CA VAL A 183 -8.06 1.82 -14.34
C VAL A 183 -6.70 1.72 -13.64
N LEU A 184 -5.66 1.22 -14.32
CA LEU A 184 -4.29 1.15 -13.81
C LEU A 184 -3.62 2.53 -13.76
N GLU A 185 -3.88 3.38 -14.75
CA GLU A 185 -3.37 4.76 -14.77
C GLU A 185 -3.94 5.57 -13.59
N ILE A 186 -5.25 5.45 -13.34
CA ILE A 186 -5.92 6.10 -12.21
C ILE A 186 -5.41 5.54 -10.88
N MET A 187 -5.28 4.21 -10.76
CA MET A 187 -4.74 3.56 -9.57
C MET A 187 -3.34 4.07 -9.24
N ARG A 188 -2.48 4.19 -10.23
CA ARG A 188 -1.13 4.78 -10.10
C ARG A 188 -1.18 6.25 -9.65
N GLY A 189 -2.06 7.04 -10.25
CA GLY A 189 -2.19 8.47 -9.95
C GLY A 189 -2.76 8.78 -8.56
N LYS A 190 -3.49 7.85 -7.96
CA LYS A 190 -4.10 8.02 -6.62
C LYS A 190 -3.07 8.23 -5.50
N GLU A 191 -1.87 7.70 -5.64
CA GLU A 191 -0.77 7.89 -4.68
C GLU A 191 -0.44 9.37 -4.49
N SER A 192 -0.26 10.13 -5.56
CA SER A 192 0.03 11.58 -5.47
C SER A 192 -1.11 12.38 -4.83
N ILE A 193 -2.37 11.96 -5.05
CA ILE A 193 -3.54 12.58 -4.41
C ILE A 193 -3.54 12.29 -2.92
N TYR A 194 -3.21 11.04 -2.53
CA TYR A 194 -3.10 10.63 -1.14
C TYR A 194 -2.09 11.49 -0.37
N TRP A 195 -0.90 11.69 -0.94
CA TRP A 195 0.10 12.59 -0.40
C TRP A 195 -0.41 14.01 -0.18
N GLY A 196 -1.21 14.52 -1.11
CA GLY A 196 -1.85 15.84 -0.96
C GLY A 196 -2.74 15.91 0.28
N TYR A 197 -3.45 14.87 0.65
CA TYR A 197 -4.24 14.81 1.89
C TYR A 197 -3.37 14.74 3.15
N VAL A 198 -2.31 13.93 3.13
CA VAL A 198 -1.35 13.83 4.24
C VAL A 198 -0.72 15.19 4.52
N GLU A 199 -0.23 15.88 3.49
CA GLU A 199 0.37 17.21 3.61
C GLU A 199 -0.60 18.28 4.11
N GLN A 200 -1.87 18.22 3.72
CA GLN A 200 -2.89 19.12 4.28
C GLN A 200 -3.00 18.97 5.80
N ILE A 201 -3.01 17.74 6.32
CA ILE A 201 -3.10 17.50 7.76
C ILE A 201 -1.82 17.94 8.46
N HIS A 202 -0.64 17.64 7.90
CA HIS A 202 0.65 18.14 8.40
C HIS A 202 0.65 19.66 8.53
N GLY A 203 0.29 20.39 7.48
CA GLY A 203 0.21 21.85 7.50
C GLY A 203 -0.79 22.40 8.53
N ILE A 204 -1.91 21.70 8.79
CA ILE A 204 -2.90 22.10 9.80
C ILE A 204 -2.35 21.94 11.21
N ILE A 205 -1.62 20.87 11.51
CA ILE A 205 -1.10 20.60 12.87
C ILE A 205 0.26 21.24 13.15
N GLU A 206 0.99 21.62 12.11
CA GLU A 206 2.30 22.26 12.24
C GLU A 206 2.20 23.57 13.03
N LYS A 207 3.18 23.81 13.91
CA LYS A 207 3.29 25.05 14.69
C LYS A 207 2.09 25.34 15.61
N LYS A 208 1.29 24.32 15.97
CA LYS A 208 0.23 24.48 16.94
C LYS A 208 0.79 24.51 18.37
N THR A 209 0.28 25.43 19.16
CA THR A 209 0.50 25.40 20.62
C THR A 209 -0.35 24.31 21.25
N SER A 210 0.04 23.85 22.45
CA SER A 210 -0.76 22.88 23.20
C SER A 210 -2.17 23.41 23.50
N GLY A 211 -3.12 22.50 23.65
CA GLY A 211 -4.54 22.80 23.87
C GLY A 211 -5.36 22.80 22.57
N TYR A 212 -6.67 22.97 22.74
CA TYR A 212 -7.60 22.92 21.60
C TYR A 212 -7.57 24.21 20.79
N GLN A 213 -7.44 24.03 19.46
CA GLN A 213 -7.58 25.12 18.51
C GLN A 213 -8.60 24.72 17.42
N ARG A 214 -9.37 25.71 16.93
CA ARG A 214 -10.53 25.43 16.06
C ARG A 214 -10.14 24.99 14.66
N ASP A 215 -9.01 25.40 14.15
CA ASP A 215 -8.48 25.01 12.83
C ASP A 215 -8.17 23.50 12.73
N LEU A 216 -7.95 22.79 13.84
CA LEU A 216 -7.87 21.34 13.88
C LEU A 216 -9.15 20.64 13.34
N GLN A 217 -10.29 21.35 13.24
CA GLN A 217 -11.49 20.83 12.58
C GLN A 217 -11.28 20.61 11.08
N LEU A 218 -10.37 21.35 10.46
CA LEU A 218 -10.07 21.25 9.03
C LEU A 218 -9.40 19.91 8.64
N ALA A 219 -8.78 19.22 9.59
CA ALA A 219 -8.17 17.91 9.36
C ALA A 219 -9.18 16.79 9.03
N LYS A 220 -10.46 16.96 9.35
CA LYS A 220 -11.49 15.93 9.14
C LYS A 220 -11.70 15.59 7.68
N LYS A 221 -11.80 16.60 6.81
CA LYS A 221 -12.07 16.39 5.40
C LYS A 221 -10.95 15.61 4.72
N PRO A 222 -9.68 16.05 4.76
CA PRO A 222 -8.60 15.29 4.14
C PRO A 222 -8.41 13.89 4.75
N LEU A 223 -8.67 13.69 6.05
CA LEU A 223 -8.67 12.37 6.67
C LEU A 223 -9.69 11.42 6.03
N ILE A 224 -10.94 11.87 5.91
CA ILE A 224 -12.03 11.04 5.37
C ILE A 224 -11.76 10.71 3.89
N GLU A 225 -11.33 11.72 3.10
CA GLU A 225 -11.02 11.55 1.68
C GLU A 225 -9.80 10.64 1.45
N ALA A 226 -8.76 10.75 2.29
CA ALA A 226 -7.60 9.86 2.22
C ALA A 226 -7.98 8.40 2.51
N ILE A 227 -8.75 8.14 3.56
CA ILE A 227 -9.20 6.79 3.91
C ILE A 227 -10.08 6.21 2.81
N GLN A 228 -11.01 7.00 2.25
CA GLN A 228 -11.86 6.54 1.15
C GLN A 228 -11.03 6.20 -0.10
N LEU A 229 -10.00 6.99 -0.39
CA LEU A 229 -9.09 6.73 -1.49
C LEU A 229 -8.35 5.39 -1.31
N VAL A 230 -7.86 5.09 -0.10
CA VAL A 230 -7.22 3.79 0.19
C VAL A 230 -8.20 2.64 -0.01
N GLU A 231 -9.44 2.80 0.49
CA GLU A 231 -10.50 1.80 0.31
C GLU A 231 -10.77 1.50 -1.17
N ASP A 232 -10.89 2.55 -1.99
CA ASP A 232 -11.11 2.41 -3.43
C ASP A 232 -9.93 1.71 -4.12
N VAL A 233 -8.69 2.09 -3.77
CA VAL A 233 -7.47 1.48 -4.32
C VAL A 233 -7.39 0.00 -4.00
N LEU A 234 -7.63 -0.41 -2.75
CA LEU A 234 -7.60 -1.81 -2.36
C LEU A 234 -8.67 -2.64 -3.07
N ASN A 235 -9.90 -2.11 -3.20
CA ASN A 235 -10.98 -2.76 -3.93
C ASN A 235 -10.64 -3.01 -5.41
N ILE A 236 -10.02 -2.03 -6.05
CA ILE A 236 -9.60 -2.16 -7.45
C ILE A 236 -8.42 -3.11 -7.58
N TRP A 237 -7.45 -3.03 -6.66
CA TRP A 237 -6.26 -3.90 -6.71
C TRP A 237 -6.63 -5.37 -6.59
N GLU A 238 -7.48 -5.74 -5.62
CA GLU A 238 -8.04 -7.10 -5.49
C GLU A 238 -8.64 -7.59 -6.82
N LYS A 239 -9.54 -6.80 -7.41
CA LYS A 239 -10.19 -7.15 -8.69
C LYS A 239 -9.22 -7.27 -9.86
N VAL A 240 -8.21 -6.42 -9.93
CA VAL A 240 -7.17 -6.49 -10.96
C VAL A 240 -6.37 -7.79 -10.82
N VAL A 241 -5.99 -8.18 -9.61
CA VAL A 241 -5.25 -9.43 -9.37
C VAL A 241 -6.09 -10.66 -9.67
N GLU A 242 -7.35 -10.70 -9.22
CA GLU A 242 -8.28 -11.81 -9.48
C GLU A 242 -8.51 -12.06 -10.97
N ASN A 243 -8.46 -11.00 -11.79
CA ASN A 243 -8.76 -11.06 -13.22
C ASN A 243 -7.51 -10.96 -14.10
N LEU A 244 -6.31 -11.15 -13.53
CA LEU A 244 -5.06 -11.07 -14.25
C LEU A 244 -4.87 -12.30 -15.15
N GLU A 245 -4.75 -12.07 -16.44
CA GLU A 245 -4.48 -13.10 -17.44
C GLU A 245 -3.01 -13.10 -17.83
N VAL A 246 -2.39 -14.30 -17.84
CA VAL A 246 -0.96 -14.47 -18.14
C VAL A 246 -0.76 -14.99 -19.56
N ASN A 247 -0.09 -14.23 -20.42
CA ASN A 247 0.26 -14.65 -21.76
C ASN A 247 1.57 -15.47 -21.79
N LYS A 248 1.43 -16.76 -21.59
CA LYS A 248 2.58 -17.69 -21.55
C LYS A 248 3.44 -17.65 -22.81
N LYS A 249 2.83 -17.50 -24.01
CA LYS A 249 3.56 -17.46 -25.28
C LYS A 249 4.48 -16.25 -25.36
N SER A 250 4.02 -15.08 -24.94
CA SER A 250 4.84 -13.87 -24.92
C SER A 250 5.95 -13.97 -23.88
N LEU A 251 5.67 -14.50 -22.71
CA LEU A 251 6.67 -14.74 -21.67
C LEU A 251 7.75 -15.71 -22.15
N ASP A 252 7.36 -16.85 -22.72
CA ASP A 252 8.32 -17.85 -23.23
C ASP A 252 9.19 -17.28 -24.36
N LYS A 253 8.63 -16.49 -25.26
CA LYS A 253 9.38 -15.78 -26.30
C LYS A 253 10.37 -14.76 -25.74
N ALA A 254 10.03 -14.13 -24.62
CA ALA A 254 10.85 -13.12 -23.96
C ALA A 254 12.04 -13.73 -23.19
N MET A 255 12.00 -15.05 -22.90
CA MET A 255 13.08 -15.80 -22.24
C MET A 255 14.22 -16.11 -23.22
N THR A 256 15.09 -15.13 -23.40
CA THR A 256 16.21 -15.20 -24.33
C THR A 256 17.49 -15.75 -23.65
N PRO A 257 18.44 -16.34 -24.42
CA PRO A 257 19.60 -17.04 -23.86
C PRO A 257 20.49 -16.18 -22.95
N GLU A 258 20.58 -14.86 -23.20
CA GLU A 258 21.38 -13.93 -22.41
C GLU A 258 20.92 -13.81 -20.94
N LEU A 259 19.64 -14.08 -20.65
CA LEU A 259 19.11 -14.11 -19.28
C LEU A 259 19.84 -15.15 -18.40
N HIS A 260 20.38 -16.20 -19.01
CA HIS A 260 21.10 -17.29 -18.34
C HIS A 260 22.62 -17.08 -18.27
N ALA A 261 23.12 -15.90 -18.68
CA ALA A 261 24.56 -15.62 -18.70
C ALA A 261 25.21 -15.76 -17.32
N THR A 262 24.56 -15.23 -16.27
CA THR A 262 25.06 -15.36 -14.89
C THR A 262 25.05 -16.80 -14.40
N GLU A 263 24.03 -17.58 -14.74
CA GLU A 263 23.93 -19.00 -14.43
C GLU A 263 25.08 -19.80 -15.05
N LYS A 264 25.43 -19.51 -16.32
CA LYS A 264 26.60 -20.13 -16.99
C LYS A 264 27.89 -19.84 -16.23
N VAL A 265 28.12 -18.58 -15.83
CA VAL A 265 29.30 -18.21 -15.03
C VAL A 265 29.34 -18.99 -13.71
N ASN A 266 28.23 -18.98 -12.97
CA ASN A 266 28.14 -19.62 -11.67
C ASN A 266 28.37 -21.14 -11.75
N ASN A 267 27.80 -21.80 -12.76
CA ASN A 267 28.01 -23.25 -13.00
C ASN A 267 29.46 -23.57 -13.31
N SER A 268 30.15 -22.76 -14.12
CA SER A 268 31.56 -22.93 -14.42
C SER A 268 32.46 -22.71 -13.18
N VAL A 269 32.10 -21.74 -12.34
CA VAL A 269 32.81 -21.48 -11.07
C VAL A 269 32.58 -22.63 -10.09
N ALA A 270 31.39 -23.17 -9.99
CA ALA A 270 31.08 -24.34 -9.16
C ALA A 270 31.84 -25.59 -9.62
N ALA A 271 32.20 -25.68 -10.90
CA ALA A 271 33.06 -26.73 -11.46
C ALA A 271 34.55 -26.49 -11.27
N GLY A 272 34.96 -25.43 -10.54
CA GLY A 272 36.38 -25.13 -10.21
C GLY A 272 37.01 -24.02 -11.06
N GLY A 273 36.25 -23.35 -11.92
CA GLY A 273 36.73 -22.20 -12.71
C GLY A 273 36.93 -20.94 -11.86
N SER A 274 37.84 -20.05 -12.31
CA SER A 274 37.97 -18.71 -11.73
C SER A 274 36.77 -17.82 -12.15
N PHE A 275 36.10 -17.17 -11.20
CA PHE A 275 34.97 -16.28 -11.50
C PHE A 275 35.32 -15.23 -12.56
N ARG A 276 36.48 -14.60 -12.44
CA ARG A 276 36.91 -13.54 -13.36
C ARG A 276 37.09 -14.07 -14.78
N ASP A 277 37.68 -15.22 -14.94
CA ASP A 277 37.96 -15.82 -16.26
C ASP A 277 36.66 -16.28 -16.91
N GLU A 278 35.82 -16.98 -16.15
CA GLU A 278 34.52 -17.45 -16.64
C GLU A 278 33.57 -16.28 -16.97
N TYR A 279 33.55 -15.23 -16.13
CA TYR A 279 32.81 -13.99 -16.43
C TYR A 279 33.30 -13.36 -17.74
N MET A 280 34.61 -13.26 -17.96
CA MET A 280 35.15 -12.66 -19.17
C MET A 280 34.91 -13.52 -20.42
N LYS A 281 34.86 -14.83 -20.30
CA LYS A 281 34.50 -15.74 -21.41
C LYS A 281 33.04 -15.49 -21.81
N VAL A 282 32.10 -15.57 -20.83
CA VAL A 282 30.67 -15.39 -21.10
C VAL A 282 30.38 -13.97 -21.59
N LYS A 283 31.01 -12.94 -21.02
CA LYS A 283 30.88 -11.56 -21.46
C LYS A 283 31.20 -11.37 -22.95
N LYS A 284 32.26 -12.04 -23.46
CA LYS A 284 32.66 -11.97 -24.87
C LYS A 284 31.59 -12.54 -25.81
N GLU A 285 30.75 -13.49 -25.37
CA GLU A 285 29.66 -14.05 -26.17
C GLU A 285 28.58 -13.00 -26.48
N TYR A 286 28.41 -12.00 -25.59
CA TYR A 286 27.35 -10.98 -25.68
C TYR A 286 27.88 -9.57 -26.02
N LEU A 287 29.18 -9.40 -26.22
CA LEU A 287 29.78 -8.16 -26.74
C LEU A 287 29.77 -8.18 -28.28
N LYS A 288 28.57 -8.00 -28.87
CA LYS A 288 28.43 -7.77 -30.30
C LYS A 288 27.86 -6.39 -30.59
#